data_b03010c2803286e1b61281c39d92e0f9
#
_entry.id   b03010c2803286e1b61281c39d92e0f9
#
_cell.length_a   1.000
_cell.length_b   1.000
_cell.length_c   1.000
_cell.angle_alpha   90.00
_cell.angle_beta   90.00
_cell.angle_gamma   90.00
#
_symmetry.space_group_name_H-M   'P 1'
#
loop_
_entity.id
_entity.type
_entity.pdbx_description
1 polymer ?
#
loop_
_entity_poly.entity_id
_entity_poly.type
_entity_poly.pdbx_seq_one_letter_code
_entity_poly.pdbx_strand_id
1 'polypeptide(L)'
;MKVRIPGVLALILLAGCGPGRPEPEKKKAPVHAPETFRVVLDTSKGTVVVGVTRSWAPRGADRFHELVSKEFYDGARFFRVVPRFVAQFGLKGDPATDGYWSRMYMPDDPVTQNNKRGALSFAMAGAATRTTQVFINLQDNFHLDQMGFAPFGEVVSGMDVVDQLFKGYGDAPPGGVGPE
;
A
#
# COMPACT_ATOMS: atom_id res chain seq x y z
N MET A 1 9.09 8.01 -6.10
CA MET A 1 9.27 7.19 -4.89
C MET A 1 9.74 5.81 -5.33
N LYS A 2 10.69 5.20 -4.66
CA LYS A 2 11.04 3.78 -4.84
C LYS A 2 10.60 3.01 -3.59
N VAL A 3 10.01 1.84 -3.78
CA VAL A 3 9.42 1.06 -2.68
C VAL A 3 9.95 -0.37 -2.73
N ARG A 4 10.50 -0.87 -1.61
CA ARG A 4 11.11 -2.19 -1.56
C ARG A 4 10.94 -2.88 -0.20
N ILE A 5 11.00 -4.19 -0.22
CA ILE A 5 11.09 -5.04 0.97
C ILE A 5 12.57 -5.41 1.16
N PRO A 6 13.24 -5.01 2.25
CA PRO A 6 14.62 -5.38 2.50
C PRO A 6 14.72 -6.88 2.84
N GLY A 7 15.70 -7.58 2.25
CA GLY A 7 16.12 -8.91 2.70
C GLY A 7 15.48 -10.12 2.00
N VAL A 8 14.89 -9.99 0.80
CA VAL A 8 14.49 -11.17 0.01
C VAL A 8 15.64 -11.58 -0.90
N LEU A 9 16.43 -12.59 -0.50
CA LEU A 9 17.42 -13.24 -1.33
C LEU A 9 16.73 -14.36 -2.11
N ALA A 10 16.54 -14.19 -3.43
CA ALA A 10 15.98 -15.21 -4.30
C ALA A 10 17.06 -16.28 -4.60
N LEU A 11 16.87 -17.48 -4.08
CA LEU A 11 17.68 -18.65 -4.45
C LEU A 11 17.12 -19.26 -5.74
N ILE A 12 17.81 -19.11 -6.84
CA ILE A 12 17.45 -19.73 -8.12
C ILE A 12 17.98 -21.16 -8.13
N LEU A 13 17.12 -22.15 -8.01
CA LEU A 13 17.41 -23.55 -8.26
C LEU A 13 17.15 -23.86 -9.74
N LEU A 14 18.21 -24.15 -10.48
CA LEU A 14 18.15 -24.69 -11.85
C LEU A 14 17.78 -26.19 -11.78
N ALA A 15 16.58 -26.55 -12.19
CA ALA A 15 16.17 -27.93 -12.38
C ALA A 15 15.99 -28.22 -13.89
N GLY A 16 16.61 -29.32 -14.33
CA GLY A 16 16.79 -29.71 -15.69
C GLY A 16 15.52 -30.11 -16.46
N CYS A 17 15.58 -29.96 -17.78
CA CYS A 17 14.56 -30.20 -18.78
C CYS A 17 14.38 -31.69 -19.08
N GLY A 18 13.12 -32.16 -19.07
CA GLY A 18 12.63 -33.36 -19.73
C GLY A 18 11.26 -33.06 -20.33
N PRO A 19 10.87 -33.55 -21.54
CA PRO A 19 9.58 -33.26 -22.14
C PRO A 19 8.49 -34.09 -21.45
N GLY A 20 7.82 -33.46 -20.51
CA GLY A 20 6.67 -33.99 -19.76
C GLY A 20 5.37 -33.34 -20.24
N ARG A 21 4.32 -34.15 -20.33
CA ARG A 21 2.93 -33.82 -20.56
C ARG A 21 2.54 -32.55 -19.77
N PRO A 22 1.77 -31.59 -20.33
CA PRO A 22 1.35 -30.42 -19.58
C PRO A 22 0.57 -30.85 -18.34
N GLU A 23 1.17 -30.66 -17.18
CA GLU A 23 0.52 -30.84 -15.88
C GLU A 23 -0.55 -29.74 -15.74
N PRO A 24 -1.78 -30.08 -15.27
CA PRO A 24 -2.80 -29.05 -15.08
C PRO A 24 -2.25 -27.95 -14.18
N GLU A 25 -2.31 -26.70 -14.63
CA GLU A 25 -1.88 -25.54 -13.86
C GLU A 25 -2.49 -25.62 -12.46
N LYS A 26 -1.69 -26.01 -11.49
CA LYS A 26 -2.07 -25.91 -10.09
C LYS A 26 -2.37 -24.46 -9.85
N LYS A 27 -3.63 -24.11 -9.57
CA LYS A 27 -4.01 -22.77 -9.09
C LYS A 27 -3.02 -22.41 -8.00
N LYS A 28 -2.15 -21.46 -8.30
CA LYS A 28 -1.12 -20.98 -7.38
C LYS A 28 -1.83 -20.59 -6.10
N ALA A 29 -1.49 -21.25 -4.99
CA ALA A 29 -2.07 -20.90 -3.69
C ALA A 29 -1.91 -19.40 -3.47
N PRO A 30 -2.88 -18.70 -2.88
CA PRO A 30 -2.78 -17.28 -2.63
C PRO A 30 -1.48 -17.03 -1.85
N VAL A 31 -0.61 -16.21 -2.41
CA VAL A 31 0.64 -15.83 -1.74
C VAL A 31 0.26 -14.88 -0.63
N HIS A 32 0.25 -15.39 0.60
CA HIS A 32 0.06 -14.55 1.78
C HIS A 32 1.36 -13.81 2.11
N ALA A 33 1.22 -12.57 2.55
CA ALA A 33 2.32 -11.80 3.10
C ALA A 33 2.89 -12.49 4.37
N PRO A 34 4.17 -12.28 4.70
CA PRO A 34 4.70 -12.65 6.02
C PRO A 34 3.86 -12.03 7.14
N GLU A 35 3.85 -12.66 8.33
CA GLU A 35 3.12 -12.12 9.49
C GLU A 35 3.57 -10.71 9.87
N THR A 36 4.86 -10.43 9.72
CA THR A 36 5.41 -9.09 9.84
C THR A 36 6.43 -8.85 8.74
N PHE A 37 6.45 -7.65 8.19
CA PHE A 37 7.48 -7.22 7.23
C PHE A 37 7.65 -5.71 7.28
N ARG A 38 8.76 -5.24 6.72
CA ARG A 38 9.04 -3.81 6.58
C ARG A 38 9.08 -3.42 5.13
N VAL A 39 8.60 -2.22 4.85
CA VAL A 39 8.67 -1.60 3.52
C VAL A 39 9.39 -0.28 3.65
N VAL A 40 10.36 -0.05 2.79
CA VAL A 40 11.11 1.21 2.72
C VAL A 40 10.52 2.04 1.58
N LEU A 41 10.08 3.25 1.89
CA LEU A 41 9.62 4.25 0.94
C LEU A 41 10.75 5.29 0.78
N ASP A 42 11.53 5.20 -0.29
CA ASP A 42 12.55 6.20 -0.62
C ASP A 42 11.87 7.34 -1.37
N THR A 43 11.67 8.46 -0.68
CA THR A 43 11.00 9.65 -1.22
C THR A 43 11.99 10.76 -1.55
N SER A 44 11.54 11.77 -2.30
CA SER A 44 12.34 12.99 -2.56
C SER A 44 12.63 13.82 -1.31
N LYS A 45 11.97 13.53 -0.18
CA LYS A 45 12.16 14.22 1.11
C LYS A 45 12.98 13.40 2.10
N GLY A 46 13.27 12.13 1.79
CA GLY A 46 13.98 11.21 2.65
C GLY A 46 13.32 9.84 2.69
N THR A 47 13.83 8.99 3.56
CA THR A 47 13.39 7.61 3.71
C THR A 47 12.34 7.50 4.82
N VAL A 48 11.25 6.78 4.52
CA VAL A 48 10.21 6.39 5.47
C VAL A 48 10.18 4.87 5.56
N VAL A 49 10.17 4.33 6.76
CA VAL A 49 10.07 2.88 6.99
C VAL A 49 8.71 2.56 7.58
N VAL A 50 7.98 1.68 6.90
CA VAL A 50 6.67 1.18 7.32
C VAL A 50 6.83 -0.24 7.87
N GLY A 51 6.34 -0.48 9.08
CA GLY A 51 6.16 -1.82 9.63
C GLY A 51 4.74 -2.30 9.35
N VAL A 52 4.60 -3.48 8.75
CA VAL A 52 3.31 -4.12 8.49
C VAL A 52 3.13 -5.31 9.41
N THR A 53 1.94 -5.43 10.00
CA THR A 53 1.53 -6.57 10.83
C THR A 53 0.29 -7.19 10.21
N ARG A 54 0.45 -8.36 9.60
CA ARG A 54 -0.58 -9.01 8.81
C ARG A 54 -1.87 -9.28 9.61
N SER A 55 -1.73 -9.68 10.87
CA SER A 55 -2.89 -9.97 11.73
C SER A 55 -3.79 -8.76 12.01
N TRP A 56 -3.31 -7.52 11.78
CA TRP A 56 -4.14 -6.31 11.96
C TRP A 56 -5.22 -6.19 10.90
N ALA A 57 -4.86 -6.43 9.63
CA ALA A 57 -5.76 -6.40 8.48
C ALA A 57 -5.19 -7.31 7.37
N PRO A 58 -5.47 -8.63 7.42
CA PRO A 58 -4.81 -9.62 6.58
C PRO A 58 -4.92 -9.37 5.07
N ARG A 59 -6.10 -8.97 4.60
CA ARG A 59 -6.33 -8.70 3.16
C ARG A 59 -5.57 -7.46 2.71
N GLY A 60 -5.59 -6.41 3.53
CA GLY A 60 -4.83 -5.18 3.28
C GLY A 60 -3.33 -5.46 3.26
N ALA A 61 -2.80 -6.19 4.24
CA ALA A 61 -1.38 -6.56 4.29
C ALA A 61 -0.95 -7.41 3.08
N ASP A 62 -1.76 -8.41 2.70
CA ASP A 62 -1.49 -9.27 1.54
C ASP A 62 -1.48 -8.44 0.24
N ARG A 63 -2.45 -7.54 0.04
CA ARG A 63 -2.52 -6.65 -1.12
C ARG A 63 -1.34 -5.68 -1.15
N PHE A 64 -0.98 -5.07 -0.02
CA PHE A 64 0.15 -4.15 0.03
C PHE A 64 1.46 -4.86 -0.30
N HIS A 65 1.67 -6.06 0.25
CA HIS A 65 2.83 -6.90 -0.07
C HIS A 65 2.89 -7.26 -1.56
N GLU A 66 1.76 -7.65 -2.17
CA GLU A 66 1.66 -7.95 -3.60
C GLU A 66 2.07 -6.74 -4.45
N LEU A 67 1.52 -5.57 -4.16
CA LEU A 67 1.79 -4.33 -4.91
C LEU A 67 3.26 -3.90 -4.79
N VAL A 68 3.85 -4.00 -3.59
CA VAL A 68 5.27 -3.71 -3.37
C VAL A 68 6.15 -4.72 -4.11
N SER A 69 5.83 -6.01 -4.05
CA SER A 69 6.58 -7.08 -4.75
C SER A 69 6.52 -6.95 -6.27
N LYS A 70 5.49 -6.31 -6.80
CA LYS A 70 5.32 -6.00 -8.23
C LYS A 70 5.85 -4.60 -8.61
N GLU A 71 6.54 -3.93 -7.71
CA GLU A 71 7.07 -2.56 -7.91
C GLU A 71 5.99 -1.55 -8.35
N PHE A 72 4.72 -1.82 -7.96
CA PHE A 72 3.59 -0.97 -8.35
C PHE A 72 3.75 0.47 -7.85
N TYR A 73 4.27 0.65 -6.64
CA TYR A 73 4.45 1.98 -6.04
C TYR A 73 5.73 2.70 -6.49
N ASP A 74 6.60 2.08 -7.29
CA ASP A 74 7.78 2.73 -7.83
C ASP A 74 7.38 3.87 -8.77
N GLY A 75 7.89 5.07 -8.53
CA GLY A 75 7.50 6.29 -9.22
C GLY A 75 6.18 6.92 -8.75
N ALA A 76 5.41 6.25 -7.90
CA ALA A 76 4.16 6.80 -7.38
C ALA A 76 4.39 8.11 -6.60
N ARG A 77 3.37 8.96 -6.57
CA ARG A 77 3.40 10.27 -5.91
C ARG A 77 2.41 10.30 -4.76
N PHE A 78 2.73 11.10 -3.74
CA PHE A 78 1.75 11.53 -2.75
C PHE A 78 0.88 12.61 -3.39
N PHE A 79 -0.25 12.21 -3.95
CA PHE A 79 -1.11 13.11 -4.73
C PHE A 79 -2.11 13.90 -3.87
N ARG A 80 -2.30 13.50 -2.61
CA ARG A 80 -3.17 14.17 -1.65
C ARG A 80 -2.49 14.22 -0.28
N VAL A 81 -2.14 15.40 0.19
CA VAL A 81 -1.53 15.62 1.51
C VAL A 81 -2.32 16.70 2.22
N VAL A 82 -3.19 16.31 3.15
CA VAL A 82 -4.05 17.21 3.93
C VAL A 82 -3.46 17.38 5.32
N PRO A 83 -3.00 18.58 5.69
CA PRO A 83 -2.43 18.84 7.00
C PRO A 83 -3.38 18.41 8.13
N ARG A 84 -2.85 17.76 9.14
CA ARG A 84 -3.61 17.25 10.29
C ARG A 84 -4.73 16.29 9.88
N PHE A 85 -4.53 15.57 8.77
CA PHE A 85 -5.41 14.48 8.35
C PHE A 85 -4.60 13.33 7.78
N VAL A 86 -4.35 13.27 6.46
CA VAL A 86 -3.67 12.13 5.82
C VAL A 86 -2.71 12.56 4.72
N ALA A 87 -1.72 11.69 4.43
CA ALA A 87 -0.91 11.70 3.22
C ALA A 87 -1.22 10.46 2.40
N GLN A 88 -1.79 10.62 1.20
CA GLN A 88 -2.32 9.55 0.36
C GLN A 88 -1.49 9.37 -0.91
N PHE A 89 -1.23 8.10 -1.27
CA PHE A 89 -0.55 7.68 -2.49
C PHE A 89 -1.17 6.37 -3.02
N GLY A 90 -0.66 5.83 -4.13
CA GLY A 90 -1.11 4.52 -4.62
C GLY A 90 -1.76 4.56 -5.99
N LEU A 91 -1.41 5.55 -6.80
CA LEU A 91 -1.60 5.56 -8.24
C LEU A 91 -0.24 5.43 -8.90
N LYS A 92 -0.13 4.60 -9.95
CA LYS A 92 1.10 4.40 -10.72
C LYS A 92 1.37 5.61 -11.63
N GLY A 93 0.31 6.28 -12.09
CA GLY A 93 0.36 7.33 -13.09
C GLY A 93 0.44 6.81 -14.52
N ASP A 94 0.27 5.51 -14.73
CA ASP A 94 0.10 4.89 -16.03
C ASP A 94 -1.36 4.45 -16.20
N PRO A 95 -2.13 5.03 -17.16
CA PRO A 95 -3.56 4.78 -17.30
C PRO A 95 -3.93 3.31 -17.49
N ALA A 96 -3.10 2.53 -18.18
CA ALA A 96 -3.36 1.11 -18.42
C ALA A 96 -3.23 0.30 -17.13
N THR A 97 -2.15 0.53 -16.38
CA THR A 97 -1.86 -0.11 -15.09
C THR A 97 -2.89 0.32 -14.04
N ASP A 98 -3.17 1.62 -13.92
CA ASP A 98 -4.15 2.13 -12.97
C ASP A 98 -5.57 1.64 -13.32
N GLY A 99 -5.92 1.59 -14.61
CA GLY A 99 -7.18 1.05 -15.10
C GLY A 99 -7.36 -0.44 -14.83
N TYR A 100 -6.30 -1.24 -14.86
CA TYR A 100 -6.34 -2.64 -14.45
C TYR A 100 -6.59 -2.77 -12.94
N TRP A 101 -5.78 -2.10 -12.13
CA TRP A 101 -5.83 -2.23 -10.67
C TRP A 101 -7.08 -1.59 -10.06
N SER A 102 -7.66 -0.55 -10.67
CA SER A 102 -8.90 0.09 -10.19
C SER A 102 -10.12 -0.84 -10.14
N ARG A 103 -10.07 -1.97 -10.85
CA ARG A 103 -11.11 -3.01 -10.87
C ARG A 103 -10.81 -4.19 -9.94
N MET A 104 -9.61 -4.22 -9.36
CA MET A 104 -9.15 -5.32 -8.51
C MET A 104 -9.55 -5.06 -7.04
N TYR A 105 -10.86 -4.99 -6.81
CA TYR A 105 -11.41 -4.79 -5.48
C TYR A 105 -11.02 -5.92 -4.52
N MET A 106 -10.89 -5.59 -3.24
CA MET A 106 -10.73 -6.56 -2.17
C MET A 106 -11.78 -6.36 -1.09
N PRO A 107 -12.26 -7.44 -0.44
CA PRO A 107 -13.17 -7.34 0.70
C PRO A 107 -12.52 -6.59 1.86
N ASP A 108 -13.34 -5.96 2.70
CA ASP A 108 -12.84 -5.23 3.87
C ASP A 108 -12.34 -6.18 4.96
N ASP A 109 -11.33 -5.71 5.68
CA ASP A 109 -10.88 -6.30 6.93
C ASP A 109 -11.64 -5.68 8.10
N PRO A 110 -11.83 -6.41 9.20
CA PRO A 110 -12.33 -5.80 10.44
C PRO A 110 -11.32 -4.76 10.96
N VAL A 111 -11.80 -3.69 11.54
CA VAL A 111 -10.96 -2.69 12.21
C VAL A 111 -10.53 -3.24 13.56
N THR A 112 -9.27 -3.62 13.69
CA THR A 112 -8.69 -4.17 14.93
C THR A 112 -7.68 -3.22 15.58
N GLN A 113 -7.25 -2.21 14.84
CA GLN A 113 -6.32 -1.17 15.27
C GLN A 113 -6.91 0.21 14.99
N ASN A 114 -6.41 1.23 15.68
CA ASN A 114 -6.88 2.59 15.53
C ASN A 114 -6.08 3.34 14.45
N ASN A 115 -6.75 4.23 13.74
CA ASN A 115 -6.14 5.19 12.81
C ASN A 115 -5.42 6.32 13.56
N LYS A 116 -4.46 5.94 14.42
CA LYS A 116 -3.56 6.88 15.12
C LYS A 116 -2.54 7.49 14.15
N ARG A 117 -1.90 8.58 14.57
CA ARG A 117 -0.78 9.16 13.80
C ARG A 117 0.25 8.10 13.43
N GLY A 118 0.64 8.05 12.17
CA GLY A 118 1.57 7.09 11.59
C GLY A 118 0.92 5.78 11.11
N ALA A 119 -0.31 5.46 11.50
CA ALA A 119 -1.00 4.27 11.01
C ALA A 119 -1.28 4.35 9.49
N LEU A 120 -1.17 3.20 8.80
CA LEU A 120 -1.47 3.05 7.38
C LEU A 120 -2.76 2.26 7.17
N SER A 121 -3.64 2.80 6.33
CA SER A 121 -4.88 2.15 5.91
C SER A 121 -5.10 2.30 4.41
N PHE A 122 -5.87 1.36 3.81
CA PHE A 122 -6.31 1.53 2.43
C PHE A 122 -7.43 2.56 2.33
N ALA A 123 -7.36 3.42 1.31
CA ALA A 123 -8.46 4.29 0.94
C ALA A 123 -9.60 3.48 0.30
N MET A 124 -10.84 3.91 0.52
CA MET A 124 -12.04 3.30 -0.05
C MET A 124 -13.09 4.38 -0.33
N ALA A 125 -13.92 4.17 -1.33
CA ALA A 125 -15.07 5.01 -1.68
C ALA A 125 -16.40 4.46 -1.09
N GLY A 126 -16.34 3.37 -0.36
CA GLY A 126 -17.44 2.64 0.26
C GLY A 126 -17.00 1.23 0.62
N ALA A 127 -17.90 0.40 1.11
CA ALA A 127 -17.60 -0.98 1.48
C ALA A 127 -17.08 -1.80 0.29
N ALA A 128 -16.04 -2.59 0.53
CA ALA A 128 -15.40 -3.48 -0.45
C ALA A 128 -14.90 -2.79 -1.73
N THR A 129 -14.51 -1.51 -1.66
CA THR A 129 -13.98 -0.76 -2.81
C THR A 129 -12.49 -0.47 -2.74
N ARG A 130 -11.78 -1.05 -1.78
CA ARG A 130 -10.33 -0.92 -1.64
C ARG A 130 -9.61 -1.55 -2.83
N THR A 131 -8.60 -0.86 -3.38
CA THR A 131 -7.79 -1.36 -4.51
C THR A 131 -6.29 -1.22 -4.25
N THR A 132 -5.70 -0.06 -4.56
CA THR A 132 -4.25 0.20 -4.47
C THR A 132 -3.89 1.41 -3.63
N GLN A 133 -4.84 2.34 -3.42
CA GLN A 133 -4.55 3.58 -2.73
C GLN A 133 -4.46 3.37 -1.23
N VAL A 134 -3.41 3.91 -0.63
CA VAL A 134 -3.14 3.88 0.81
C VAL A 134 -2.88 5.28 1.33
N PHE A 135 -3.15 5.49 2.61
CA PHE A 135 -2.81 6.73 3.29
C PHE A 135 -2.08 6.49 4.60
N ILE A 136 -1.25 7.46 4.96
CA ILE A 136 -0.60 7.57 6.28
C ILE A 136 -1.35 8.62 7.07
N ASN A 137 -1.76 8.30 8.29
CA ASN A 137 -2.40 9.26 9.19
C ASN A 137 -1.39 10.28 9.71
N LEU A 138 -1.66 11.59 9.53
CA LEU A 138 -0.81 12.69 10.00
C LEU A 138 -1.15 13.14 11.43
N GLN A 139 -2.27 12.68 11.96
CA GLN A 139 -2.70 12.81 13.35
C GLN A 139 -3.56 11.61 13.73
N ASP A 140 -4.10 11.60 14.96
CA ASP A 140 -5.07 10.61 15.40
C ASP A 140 -6.43 10.89 14.75
N ASN A 141 -6.87 9.98 13.88
CA ASN A 141 -8.10 10.07 13.11
C ASN A 141 -9.07 8.94 13.50
N PHE A 142 -9.38 8.79 14.78
CA PHE A 142 -10.18 7.67 15.31
C PHE A 142 -11.60 7.58 14.72
N HIS A 143 -12.12 8.67 14.14
CA HIS A 143 -13.39 8.63 13.41
C HIS A 143 -13.35 7.72 12.18
N LEU A 144 -12.16 7.50 11.59
CA LEU A 144 -11.97 6.58 10.46
C LEU A 144 -12.17 5.12 10.86
N ASP A 145 -11.98 4.78 12.15
CA ASP A 145 -12.20 3.42 12.66
C ASP A 145 -13.68 3.05 12.52
N GLN A 146 -14.57 3.97 12.85
CA GLN A 146 -16.02 3.79 12.73
C GLN A 146 -16.49 3.74 11.27
N MET A 147 -15.70 4.30 10.36
CA MET A 147 -15.97 4.26 8.91
C MET A 147 -15.43 2.99 8.24
N GLY A 148 -14.77 2.10 8.99
CA GLY A 148 -14.27 0.83 8.47
C GLY A 148 -12.87 0.86 7.85
N PHE A 149 -12.10 1.95 8.03
CA PHE A 149 -10.71 2.00 7.58
C PHE A 149 -9.83 1.18 8.54
N ALA A 150 -9.44 -0.02 8.11
CA ALA A 150 -8.66 -0.95 8.92
C ALA A 150 -7.15 -0.73 8.71
N PRO A 151 -6.40 -0.28 9.74
CA PRO A 151 -4.95 -0.19 9.67
C PRO A 151 -4.30 -1.56 9.51
N PHE A 152 -3.30 -1.65 8.62
CA PHE A 152 -2.51 -2.87 8.39
C PHE A 152 -1.04 -2.71 8.77
N GLY A 153 -0.61 -1.50 9.08
CA GLY A 153 0.77 -1.18 9.45
C GLY A 153 0.90 0.23 10.01
N GLU A 154 2.13 0.60 10.33
CA GLU A 154 2.45 1.93 10.84
C GLU A 154 3.85 2.39 10.40
N VAL A 155 4.08 3.68 10.35
CA VAL A 155 5.42 4.27 10.15
C VAL A 155 6.24 4.02 11.41
N VAL A 156 7.31 3.24 11.27
CA VAL A 156 8.25 2.95 12.36
C VAL A 156 9.47 3.87 12.36
N SER A 157 9.73 4.56 11.25
CA SER A 157 10.79 5.57 11.13
C SER A 157 10.49 6.54 9.99
N GLY A 158 10.87 7.81 10.11
CA GLY A 158 10.72 8.82 9.08
C GLY A 158 9.38 9.55 9.10
N MET A 159 8.70 9.62 10.24
CA MET A 159 7.44 10.39 10.36
C MET A 159 7.66 11.90 10.18
N ASP A 160 8.85 12.39 10.50
CA ASP A 160 9.30 13.75 10.23
C ASP A 160 9.48 14.02 8.72
N VAL A 161 9.87 13.00 7.94
CA VAL A 161 9.92 13.05 6.47
C VAL A 161 8.51 13.15 5.90
N VAL A 162 7.55 12.36 6.44
CA VAL A 162 6.14 12.43 6.03
C VAL A 162 5.54 13.81 6.28
N ASP A 163 5.91 14.46 7.39
CA ASP A 163 5.46 15.83 7.71
C ASP A 163 5.95 16.90 6.72
N GLN A 164 7.06 16.63 6.01
CA GLN A 164 7.65 17.52 5.02
C GLN A 164 7.11 17.32 3.60
N LEU A 165 6.19 16.37 3.38
CA LEU A 165 5.58 16.17 2.08
C LEU A 165 4.83 17.42 1.61
N PHE A 166 4.85 17.64 0.29
CA PHE A 166 4.23 18.81 -0.32
C PHE A 166 2.70 18.80 -0.10
N LYS A 167 2.17 19.90 0.41
CA LYS A 167 0.76 20.06 0.81
C LYS A 167 -0.05 20.97 -0.12
N GLY A 168 0.58 21.47 -1.19
CA GLY A 168 0.00 22.50 -2.05
C GLY A 168 -1.13 22.00 -2.98
N TYR A 169 -1.31 20.68 -3.10
CA TYR A 169 -2.42 20.12 -3.89
C TYR A 169 -3.77 20.14 -3.15
N GLY A 170 -3.75 20.38 -1.83
CA GLY A 170 -4.97 20.44 -1.02
C GLY A 170 -5.70 19.11 -0.88
N ASP A 171 -6.96 19.18 -0.44
CA ASP A 171 -7.83 18.03 -0.24
C ASP A 171 -8.54 17.58 -1.53
N ALA A 172 -8.89 18.56 -2.36
CA ALA A 172 -9.47 18.33 -3.68
C ALA A 172 -8.69 19.18 -4.69
N PRO A 173 -7.74 18.58 -5.42
CA PRO A 173 -7.04 19.28 -6.49
C PRO A 173 -8.06 19.83 -7.50
N PRO A 174 -7.80 20.97 -8.16
CA PRO A 174 -8.67 21.52 -9.19
C PRO A 174 -9.03 20.44 -10.21
N GLY A 175 -10.32 20.23 -10.43
CA GLY A 175 -10.82 19.20 -11.34
C GLY A 175 -10.79 17.76 -10.81
N GLY A 176 -10.51 17.53 -9.52
CA GLY A 176 -10.45 16.19 -8.93
C GLY A 176 -9.25 15.37 -9.41
N VAL A 177 -8.29 15.98 -10.07
CA VAL A 177 -7.08 15.34 -10.59
C VAL A 177 -5.94 15.63 -9.64
N GLY A 178 -5.28 14.58 -9.16
CA GLY A 178 -4.02 14.71 -8.43
C GLY A 178 -2.90 15.25 -9.33
N PRO A 179 -1.69 15.45 -8.80
CA PRO A 179 -0.55 15.84 -9.64
C PRO A 179 -0.35 14.80 -10.73
N GLU A 180 -0.31 15.26 -11.96
CA GLU A 180 0.08 14.48 -13.14
C GLU A 180 1.54 14.04 -13.06
#